data_0508d24ce8bb4a936a2e12b1a23987df
#
_entry.id   0508d24ce8bb4a936a2e12b1a23987df
#
_cell.length_a   1.000
_cell.length_b   1.000
_cell.length_c   1.000
_cell.angle_alpha   90.00
_cell.angle_beta   90.00
_cell.angle_gamma   90.00
#
_symmetry.space_group_name_H-M   'P 1'
#
loop_
_entity.id
_entity.type
_entity.pdbx_description
1 polymer ?
#
loop_
_entity_poly.entity_id
_entity_poly.type
_entity_poly.pdbx_seq_one_letter_code
_entity_poly.pdbx_strand_id
1 'polypeptide(L)'
;MSEDLEPITPQEAVSMWIDRLESTRADETLKSYRYRLKPFVEWCEREGFENLNDLTGRDVFRFDSYRRSKGLKVSTLNNQLGTLKQFIEFCERIDAVEDDLRAKVEVPPVTLADRVDDELLTADRAETIRENLHRYELASRRQAMFELLWHTGCRLGGLHGLDVDDWFYSEDDLDRLQHRDDIDRDALENVDLPFVYFRHRESTPLKNKRSGERPVGIDQEVADRVQEYIDVTRVERTDPDDRRPLFTTEKGKRARASKSSIRREVYIMTQPCRYGICPHDRDTSSCSALEHGQEAQCPSSRSPHPIRSGAITRMRDQSWPPEVVAERVNATPEVIREHYDHPDPIRRMQSRREFLEGDT
;
A
#
# COMPACT_ATOMS: atom_id res chain seq x y z
N MET A 1 -37.73 -0.12 -30.45
CA MET A 1 -36.91 0.17 -31.66
C MET A 1 -35.48 0.20 -31.09
N SER A 2 -34.70 -0.84 -31.36
CA SER A 2 -33.27 -0.85 -31.05
C SER A 2 -32.66 0.25 -31.91
N GLU A 3 -32.23 1.36 -31.31
CA GLU A 3 -31.35 2.32 -31.96
C GLU A 3 -30.09 1.53 -32.34
N ASP A 4 -29.49 1.84 -33.49
CA ASP A 4 -28.37 1.13 -34.09
C ASP A 4 -27.15 1.19 -33.15
N LEU A 5 -27.03 0.16 -32.28
CA LEU A 5 -25.86 -0.01 -31.44
C LEU A 5 -24.64 -0.29 -32.33
N GLU A 6 -23.53 0.40 -32.11
CA GLU A 6 -22.30 0.17 -32.86
C GLU A 6 -21.55 -1.08 -32.35
N PRO A 7 -21.21 -2.04 -33.22
CA PRO A 7 -20.51 -3.26 -32.82
C PRO A 7 -19.15 -2.94 -32.24
N ILE A 8 -18.87 -3.45 -31.03
CA ILE A 8 -17.57 -3.33 -30.35
C ILE A 8 -17.27 -4.58 -29.52
N THR A 9 -16.05 -5.07 -29.58
CA THR A 9 -15.65 -6.20 -28.75
C THR A 9 -15.46 -5.79 -27.29
N PRO A 10 -15.62 -6.72 -26.31
CA PRO A 10 -15.36 -6.46 -24.90
C PRO A 10 -13.96 -5.88 -24.65
N GLN A 11 -12.95 -6.39 -25.35
CA GLN A 11 -11.56 -5.96 -25.22
C GLN A 11 -11.31 -4.55 -25.73
N GLU A 12 -11.88 -4.20 -26.89
CA GLU A 12 -11.78 -2.85 -27.48
C GLU A 12 -12.47 -1.81 -26.61
N ALA A 13 -13.68 -2.11 -26.14
CA ALA A 13 -14.42 -1.22 -25.24
C ALA A 13 -13.66 -0.94 -23.92
N VAL A 14 -13.05 -1.98 -23.33
CA VAL A 14 -12.19 -1.81 -22.13
C VAL A 14 -10.99 -0.92 -22.45
N SER A 15 -10.33 -1.11 -23.59
CA SER A 15 -9.19 -0.28 -24.00
C SER A 15 -9.63 1.19 -24.17
N MET A 16 -10.72 1.43 -24.88
CA MET A 16 -11.28 2.78 -25.10
C MET A 16 -11.67 3.47 -23.78
N TRP A 17 -12.27 2.72 -22.84
CA TRP A 17 -12.59 3.26 -21.51
C TRP A 17 -11.35 3.64 -20.71
N ILE A 18 -10.33 2.81 -20.72
CA ILE A 18 -9.07 3.07 -20.03
C ILE A 18 -8.35 4.29 -20.63
N ASP A 19 -8.25 4.37 -21.96
CA ASP A 19 -7.61 5.49 -22.67
C ASP A 19 -8.30 6.82 -22.33
N ARG A 20 -9.64 6.84 -22.28
CA ARG A 20 -10.41 8.00 -21.83
C ARG A 20 -10.05 8.45 -20.41
N LEU A 21 -9.71 7.50 -19.52
CA LEU A 21 -9.41 7.80 -18.13
C LEU A 21 -7.95 8.20 -17.90
N GLU A 22 -7.04 8.05 -18.87
CA GLU A 22 -5.60 8.34 -18.71
C GLU A 22 -5.32 9.79 -18.30
N SER A 23 -6.10 10.75 -18.81
CA SER A 23 -5.95 12.16 -18.45
C SER A 23 -6.41 12.52 -17.03
N THR A 24 -7.22 11.66 -16.38
CA THR A 24 -7.89 11.99 -15.11
C THR A 24 -7.52 11.04 -13.95
N ARG A 25 -6.92 9.89 -14.24
CA ARG A 25 -6.61 8.85 -13.25
C ARG A 25 -5.13 8.52 -13.25
N ALA A 26 -4.63 8.15 -12.08
CA ALA A 26 -3.25 7.69 -11.94
C ALA A 26 -3.07 6.30 -12.59
N ASP A 27 -1.90 6.03 -13.16
CA ASP A 27 -1.53 4.77 -13.82
C ASP A 27 -1.85 3.52 -12.98
N GLU A 28 -1.60 3.58 -11.67
CA GLU A 28 -1.90 2.46 -10.77
C GLU A 28 -3.41 2.18 -10.66
N THR A 29 -4.24 3.21 -10.78
CA THR A 29 -5.71 3.06 -10.83
C THR A 29 -6.13 2.40 -12.14
N LEU A 30 -5.55 2.82 -13.27
CA LEU A 30 -5.83 2.25 -14.58
C LEU A 30 -5.40 0.77 -14.65
N LYS A 31 -4.21 0.43 -14.13
CA LYS A 31 -3.77 -0.96 -13.98
C LYS A 31 -4.74 -1.79 -13.12
N SER A 32 -5.23 -1.19 -12.04
CA SER A 32 -6.22 -1.84 -11.17
C SER A 32 -7.55 -2.09 -11.88
N TYR A 33 -8.01 -1.14 -12.69
CA TYR A 33 -9.24 -1.31 -13.49
C TYR A 33 -9.09 -2.40 -14.55
N ARG A 34 -7.97 -2.42 -15.30
CA ARG A 34 -7.66 -3.50 -16.24
C ARG A 34 -7.67 -4.87 -15.55
N TYR A 35 -7.02 -4.98 -14.40
CA TYR A 35 -6.98 -6.21 -13.62
C TYR A 35 -8.37 -6.67 -13.15
N ARG A 36 -9.22 -5.73 -12.70
CA ARG A 36 -10.57 -6.03 -12.22
C ARG A 36 -11.54 -6.41 -13.33
N LEU A 37 -11.37 -5.85 -14.55
CA LEU A 37 -12.19 -6.17 -15.72
C LEU A 37 -11.71 -7.42 -16.47
N LYS A 38 -10.45 -7.81 -16.29
CA LYS A 38 -9.91 -9.02 -16.96
C LYS A 38 -10.83 -10.25 -16.82
N PRO A 39 -11.36 -10.61 -15.63
CA PRO A 39 -12.28 -11.76 -15.52
C PRO A 39 -13.59 -11.61 -16.30
N PHE A 40 -14.03 -10.38 -16.57
CA PHE A 40 -15.21 -10.13 -17.39
C PHE A 40 -14.91 -10.36 -18.86
N VAL A 41 -13.80 -9.83 -19.36
CA VAL A 41 -13.35 -10.05 -20.75
C VAL A 41 -13.13 -11.53 -21.02
N GLU A 42 -12.40 -12.24 -20.15
CA GLU A 42 -12.17 -13.69 -20.26
C GLU A 42 -13.48 -14.50 -20.20
N TRP A 43 -14.47 -14.03 -19.46
CA TRP A 43 -15.79 -14.66 -19.40
C TRP A 43 -16.57 -14.42 -20.72
N CYS A 44 -16.54 -13.21 -21.25
CA CYS A 44 -17.16 -12.90 -22.55
C CYS A 44 -16.58 -13.76 -23.67
N GLU A 45 -15.24 -13.85 -23.74
CA GLU A 45 -14.55 -14.72 -24.72
C GLU A 45 -15.00 -16.20 -24.61
N ARG A 46 -15.06 -16.73 -23.39
CA ARG A 46 -15.49 -18.11 -23.13
C ARG A 46 -16.94 -18.37 -23.50
N GLU A 47 -17.85 -17.43 -23.27
CA GLU A 47 -19.28 -17.54 -23.59
C GLU A 47 -19.58 -17.17 -25.05
N GLY A 48 -18.58 -16.74 -25.83
CA GLY A 48 -18.70 -16.43 -27.25
C GLY A 48 -19.27 -15.04 -27.57
N PHE A 49 -19.14 -14.09 -26.64
CA PHE A 49 -19.51 -12.69 -26.89
C PHE A 49 -18.42 -12.01 -27.73
N GLU A 50 -18.63 -11.89 -29.01
CA GLU A 50 -17.78 -11.11 -29.92
C GLU A 50 -18.18 -9.63 -29.98
N ASN A 51 -19.42 -9.33 -29.60
CA ASN A 51 -19.99 -7.99 -29.62
C ASN A 51 -20.71 -7.67 -28.29
N LEU A 52 -20.39 -6.52 -27.68
CA LEU A 52 -21.05 -6.08 -26.45
C LEU A 52 -22.53 -5.73 -26.63
N ASN A 53 -22.98 -5.41 -27.84
CA ASN A 53 -24.40 -5.15 -28.13
C ASN A 53 -25.30 -6.36 -27.78
N ASP A 54 -24.74 -7.57 -27.80
CA ASP A 54 -25.45 -8.80 -27.48
C ASP A 54 -25.57 -9.05 -25.96
N LEU A 55 -24.93 -8.22 -25.14
CA LEU A 55 -24.90 -8.40 -23.69
C LEU A 55 -26.22 -7.93 -23.06
N THR A 56 -26.93 -8.87 -22.44
CA THR A 56 -28.22 -8.63 -21.79
C THR A 56 -28.10 -8.60 -20.27
N GLY A 57 -29.14 -8.12 -19.56
CA GLY A 57 -29.20 -8.18 -18.10
C GLY A 57 -29.11 -9.63 -17.56
N ARG A 58 -29.56 -10.63 -18.35
CA ARG A 58 -29.42 -12.05 -17.98
C ARG A 58 -27.96 -12.48 -17.98
N ASP A 59 -27.18 -11.98 -18.91
CA ASP A 59 -25.75 -12.31 -19.02
C ASP A 59 -24.93 -11.63 -17.93
N VAL A 60 -25.27 -10.40 -17.55
CA VAL A 60 -24.72 -9.73 -16.36
C VAL A 60 -24.97 -10.57 -15.11
N PHE A 61 -26.17 -11.09 -14.92
CA PHE A 61 -26.50 -11.99 -13.80
C PHE A 61 -25.71 -13.30 -13.86
N ARG A 62 -25.54 -13.90 -15.04
CA ARG A 62 -24.71 -15.12 -15.25
C ARG A 62 -23.26 -14.87 -14.89
N PHE A 63 -22.71 -13.73 -15.29
CA PHE A 63 -21.36 -13.32 -14.90
C PHE A 63 -21.23 -13.13 -13.38
N ASP A 64 -22.16 -12.42 -12.72
CA ASP A 64 -22.17 -12.25 -11.26
C ASP A 64 -22.19 -13.61 -10.55
N SER A 65 -23.09 -14.50 -10.95
CA SER A 65 -23.20 -15.85 -10.41
C SER A 65 -21.90 -16.65 -10.60
N TYR A 66 -21.27 -16.53 -11.77
CA TYR A 66 -19.96 -17.13 -12.03
C TYR A 66 -18.88 -16.58 -11.10
N ARG A 67 -18.84 -15.26 -10.86
CA ARG A 67 -17.85 -14.66 -9.95
C ARG A 67 -18.07 -15.11 -8.50
N ARG A 68 -19.30 -15.18 -8.05
CA ARG A 68 -19.66 -15.66 -6.70
C ARG A 68 -19.28 -17.12 -6.50
N SER A 69 -19.44 -17.98 -7.51
CA SER A 69 -19.07 -19.41 -7.44
C SER A 69 -17.55 -19.66 -7.26
N LYS A 70 -16.70 -18.64 -7.47
CA LYS A 70 -15.24 -18.74 -7.29
C LYS A 70 -14.78 -18.62 -5.83
N GLY A 71 -15.67 -18.46 -4.87
CA GLY A 71 -15.30 -18.34 -3.45
C GLY A 71 -14.49 -17.08 -3.12
N LEU A 72 -14.68 -15.98 -3.85
CA LEU A 72 -13.95 -14.73 -3.66
C LEU A 72 -14.40 -14.02 -2.39
N LYS A 73 -13.46 -13.29 -1.75
CA LYS A 73 -13.80 -12.37 -0.65
C LYS A 73 -14.82 -11.33 -1.14
N VAL A 74 -15.77 -10.94 -0.28
CA VAL A 74 -16.80 -9.93 -0.59
C VAL A 74 -16.19 -8.63 -1.09
N SER A 75 -15.09 -8.17 -0.48
CA SER A 75 -14.35 -6.99 -0.90
C SER A 75 -13.78 -7.09 -2.32
N THR A 76 -13.37 -8.30 -2.75
CA THR A 76 -12.91 -8.55 -4.12
C THR A 76 -14.06 -8.47 -5.11
N LEU A 77 -15.20 -9.10 -4.79
CA LEU A 77 -16.42 -9.02 -5.61
C LEU A 77 -16.92 -7.59 -5.73
N ASN A 78 -17.02 -6.86 -4.62
CA ASN A 78 -17.40 -5.45 -4.60
C ASN A 78 -16.52 -4.62 -5.54
N ASN A 79 -15.19 -4.79 -5.46
CA ASN A 79 -14.25 -4.06 -6.30
C ASN A 79 -14.40 -4.43 -7.79
N GLN A 80 -14.61 -5.69 -8.13
CA GLN A 80 -14.76 -6.13 -9.52
C GLN A 80 -16.08 -5.67 -10.10
N LEU A 81 -17.20 -5.94 -9.42
CA LEU A 81 -18.53 -5.56 -9.88
C LEU A 81 -18.74 -4.05 -9.85
N GLY A 82 -18.16 -3.33 -8.88
CA GLY A 82 -18.16 -1.87 -8.85
C GLY A 82 -17.40 -1.26 -10.03
N THR A 83 -16.28 -1.88 -10.44
CA THR A 83 -15.55 -1.46 -11.64
C THR A 83 -16.30 -1.83 -12.91
N LEU A 84 -16.92 -3.02 -12.98
CA LEU A 84 -17.79 -3.42 -14.08
C LEU A 84 -18.97 -2.44 -14.24
N LYS A 85 -19.60 -2.05 -13.14
CA LYS A 85 -20.71 -1.08 -13.15
C LYS A 85 -20.32 0.25 -13.79
N GLN A 86 -19.13 0.77 -13.47
CA GLN A 86 -18.59 1.99 -14.08
C GLN A 86 -18.25 1.80 -15.57
N PHE A 87 -17.74 0.63 -15.93
CA PHE A 87 -17.45 0.28 -17.31
C PHE A 87 -18.73 0.16 -18.14
N ILE A 88 -19.77 -0.52 -17.66
CA ILE A 88 -21.07 -0.63 -18.34
C ILE A 88 -21.71 0.76 -18.50
N GLU A 89 -21.62 1.64 -17.50
CA GLU A 89 -22.07 3.04 -17.62
C GLU A 89 -21.35 3.78 -18.77
N PHE A 90 -20.09 3.49 -19.00
CA PHE A 90 -19.39 4.04 -20.15
C PHE A 90 -19.90 3.43 -21.47
N CYS A 91 -20.13 2.10 -21.49
CA CYS A 91 -20.65 1.41 -22.68
C CYS A 91 -22.05 1.91 -23.08
N GLU A 92 -22.93 2.21 -22.12
CA GLU A 92 -24.23 2.84 -22.36
C GLU A 92 -24.08 4.20 -23.08
N ARG A 93 -23.11 5.02 -22.67
CA ARG A 93 -22.86 6.36 -23.24
C ARG A 93 -22.30 6.36 -24.66
N ILE A 94 -21.77 5.24 -25.11
CA ILE A 94 -21.20 5.07 -26.45
C ILE A 94 -22.04 4.11 -27.29
N ASP A 95 -23.28 3.87 -26.88
CA ASP A 95 -24.25 2.98 -27.58
C ASP A 95 -23.71 1.57 -27.85
N ALA A 96 -22.81 1.07 -26.97
CA ALA A 96 -22.23 -0.27 -27.07
C ALA A 96 -23.06 -1.34 -26.33
N VAL A 97 -23.99 -0.94 -25.47
CA VAL A 97 -24.93 -1.81 -24.77
C VAL A 97 -26.28 -1.10 -24.62
N GLU A 98 -27.34 -1.86 -24.32
CA GLU A 98 -28.66 -1.29 -24.06
C GLU A 98 -28.64 -0.35 -22.82
N ASP A 99 -29.48 0.67 -22.86
CA ASP A 99 -29.73 1.57 -21.74
C ASP A 99 -30.19 0.79 -20.49
N ASP A 100 -29.87 1.33 -19.31
CA ASP A 100 -30.20 0.74 -18.01
C ASP A 100 -29.54 -0.62 -17.70
N LEU A 101 -28.60 -1.11 -18.53
CA LEU A 101 -27.87 -2.35 -18.25
C LEU A 101 -27.00 -2.21 -16.99
N ARG A 102 -26.43 -1.02 -16.74
CA ARG A 102 -25.70 -0.67 -15.53
C ARG A 102 -26.50 -0.96 -14.25
N ALA A 103 -27.81 -0.72 -14.28
CA ALA A 103 -28.70 -0.94 -13.14
C ALA A 103 -28.82 -2.43 -12.77
N LYS A 104 -28.53 -3.34 -13.73
CA LYS A 104 -28.54 -4.79 -13.51
C LYS A 104 -27.26 -5.31 -12.82
N VAL A 105 -26.20 -4.48 -12.70
CA VAL A 105 -24.98 -4.85 -11.99
C VAL A 105 -25.18 -4.63 -10.49
N GLU A 106 -25.35 -5.71 -9.75
CA GLU A 106 -25.53 -5.72 -8.28
C GLU A 106 -24.17 -5.79 -7.59
N VAL A 107 -23.76 -4.68 -6.96
CA VAL A 107 -22.51 -4.61 -6.19
C VAL A 107 -22.80 -4.99 -4.74
N PRO A 108 -22.20 -6.08 -4.20
CA PRO A 108 -22.43 -6.49 -2.83
C PRO A 108 -21.94 -5.40 -1.85
N PRO A 109 -22.70 -5.08 -0.78
CA PRO A 109 -22.19 -4.18 0.24
C PRO A 109 -21.00 -4.81 0.97
N VAL A 110 -20.03 -3.99 1.33
CA VAL A 110 -18.85 -4.40 2.12
C VAL A 110 -19.07 -3.92 3.55
N THR A 111 -19.18 -4.84 4.47
CA THR A 111 -19.29 -4.55 5.90
C THR A 111 -17.93 -4.19 6.50
N LEU A 112 -17.91 -3.69 7.74
CA LEU A 112 -16.68 -3.43 8.46
C LEU A 112 -15.85 -4.71 8.62
N ALA A 113 -16.49 -5.82 8.96
CA ALA A 113 -15.83 -7.13 9.10
C ALA A 113 -15.16 -7.59 7.80
N ASP A 114 -15.74 -7.27 6.63
CA ASP A 114 -15.13 -7.61 5.33
C ASP A 114 -13.91 -6.73 4.96
N ARG A 115 -13.75 -5.58 5.65
CA ARG A 115 -12.66 -4.62 5.41
C ARG A 115 -11.48 -4.82 6.33
N VAL A 116 -11.73 -5.36 7.52
CA VAL A 116 -10.66 -5.65 8.49
C VAL A 116 -9.82 -6.79 7.94
N ASP A 117 -8.59 -6.49 7.62
CA ASP A 117 -7.60 -7.50 7.25
C ASP A 117 -6.94 -7.95 8.55
N ASP A 118 -7.32 -9.12 9.07
CA ASP A 118 -6.77 -9.71 10.31
C ASP A 118 -5.28 -10.05 10.20
N GLU A 119 -4.70 -9.91 9.01
CA GLU A 119 -3.30 -10.19 8.74
C GLU A 119 -2.41 -8.98 9.08
N LEU A 120 -2.20 -8.69 10.34
CA LEU A 120 -1.17 -7.72 10.77
C LEU A 120 0.15 -8.41 11.16
N LEU A 121 1.25 -7.67 11.12
CA LEU A 121 2.50 -8.08 11.75
C LEU A 121 2.42 -7.71 13.24
N THR A 122 2.48 -8.71 14.11
CA THR A 122 2.45 -8.47 15.57
C THR A 122 3.73 -7.81 16.07
N ALA A 123 3.66 -7.08 17.19
CA ALA A 123 4.81 -6.38 17.79
C ALA A 123 5.94 -7.35 18.13
N ASP A 124 5.65 -8.49 18.76
CA ASP A 124 6.66 -9.51 19.13
C ASP A 124 7.39 -10.03 17.89
N ARG A 125 6.65 -10.28 16.81
CA ARG A 125 7.25 -10.76 15.58
C ARG A 125 8.08 -9.68 14.88
N ALA A 126 7.63 -8.44 14.93
CA ALA A 126 8.39 -7.31 14.39
C ALA A 126 9.71 -7.14 15.15
N GLU A 127 9.70 -7.28 16.48
CA GLU A 127 10.92 -7.20 17.29
C GLU A 127 11.88 -8.34 16.95
N THR A 128 11.40 -9.58 16.85
CA THR A 128 12.21 -10.71 16.39
C THR A 128 12.87 -10.44 15.03
N ILE A 129 12.16 -9.83 14.09
CA ILE A 129 12.71 -9.45 12.78
C ILE A 129 13.77 -8.36 12.92
N ARG A 130 13.54 -7.33 13.74
CA ARG A 130 14.47 -6.23 14.00
C ARG A 130 15.78 -6.74 14.59
N GLU A 131 15.70 -7.60 15.63
CA GLU A 131 16.86 -8.23 16.25
C GLU A 131 17.65 -9.07 15.25
N ASN A 132 16.96 -9.85 14.40
CA ASN A 132 17.61 -10.67 13.39
C ASN A 132 18.32 -9.82 12.33
N LEU A 133 17.65 -8.78 11.80
CA LEU A 133 18.25 -7.86 10.84
C LEU A 133 19.44 -7.11 11.44
N HIS A 134 19.34 -6.67 12.68
CA HIS A 134 20.45 -6.01 13.38
C HIS A 134 21.65 -6.95 13.58
N ARG A 135 21.41 -8.21 13.88
CA ARG A 135 22.49 -9.19 14.14
C ARG A 135 23.18 -9.69 12.88
N TYR A 136 22.43 -9.91 11.79
CA TYR A 136 22.93 -10.62 10.61
C TYR A 136 22.94 -9.79 9.32
N GLU A 137 22.22 -8.68 9.28
CA GLU A 137 22.10 -7.80 8.12
C GLU A 137 22.33 -6.33 8.54
N LEU A 138 23.33 -6.09 9.41
CA LEU A 138 23.67 -4.74 9.90
C LEU A 138 23.97 -3.79 8.75
N ALA A 139 23.50 -2.55 8.86
CA ALA A 139 23.62 -1.50 7.85
C ALA A 139 23.07 -1.91 6.47
N SER A 140 22.20 -2.91 6.41
CA SER A 140 21.63 -3.35 5.14
C SER A 140 20.43 -2.49 4.71
N ARG A 141 20.19 -2.47 3.40
CA ARG A 141 18.97 -1.87 2.83
C ARG A 141 17.69 -2.45 3.43
N ARG A 142 17.66 -3.75 3.73
CA ARG A 142 16.52 -4.42 4.36
C ARG A 142 16.28 -3.91 5.77
N GLN A 143 17.33 -3.79 6.57
CA GLN A 143 17.22 -3.25 7.92
C GLN A 143 16.64 -1.84 7.88
N ALA A 144 17.20 -0.92 7.11
CA ALA A 144 16.71 0.44 6.97
C ALA A 144 15.26 0.51 6.46
N MET A 145 14.88 -0.34 5.49
CA MET A 145 13.49 -0.43 5.00
C MET A 145 12.52 -0.88 6.09
N PHE A 146 12.89 -1.92 6.84
CA PHE A 146 12.02 -2.46 7.89
C PHE A 146 11.85 -1.48 9.03
N GLU A 147 12.94 -0.87 9.50
CA GLU A 147 12.92 0.14 10.56
C GLU A 147 12.00 1.31 10.19
N LEU A 148 12.14 1.88 9.00
CA LEU A 148 11.27 2.98 8.57
C LEU A 148 9.81 2.55 8.41
N LEU A 149 9.53 1.38 7.83
CA LEU A 149 8.15 0.90 7.70
C LEU A 149 7.49 0.68 9.05
N TRP A 150 8.19 0.03 9.99
CA TRP A 150 7.68 -0.30 11.31
C TRP A 150 7.56 0.92 12.22
N HIS A 151 8.55 1.81 12.18
CA HIS A 151 8.57 2.98 13.05
C HIS A 151 7.58 4.06 12.59
N THR A 152 7.52 4.34 11.29
CA THR A 152 6.66 5.41 10.76
C THR A 152 5.25 4.97 10.38
N GLY A 153 5.02 3.67 10.17
CA GLY A 153 3.78 3.17 9.62
C GLY A 153 3.46 3.69 8.22
N CYS A 154 4.46 4.14 7.45
CA CYS A 154 4.25 4.74 6.14
C CYS A 154 3.73 3.73 5.11
N ARG A 155 3.05 4.23 4.08
CA ARG A 155 2.66 3.39 2.93
C ARG A 155 3.89 3.09 2.07
N LEU A 156 3.84 1.95 1.34
CA LEU A 156 4.88 1.57 0.37
C LEU A 156 5.25 2.71 -0.59
N GLY A 157 4.27 3.51 -1.04
CA GLY A 157 4.53 4.66 -1.92
C GLY A 157 5.35 5.76 -1.24
N GLY A 158 5.13 5.98 0.06
CA GLY A 158 5.94 6.91 0.87
C GLY A 158 7.38 6.44 0.98
N LEU A 159 7.59 5.18 1.39
CA LEU A 159 8.95 4.61 1.48
C LEU A 159 9.68 4.64 0.13
N HIS A 160 9.01 4.24 -0.95
CA HIS A 160 9.55 4.26 -2.31
C HIS A 160 9.97 5.66 -2.76
N GLY A 161 9.22 6.69 -2.35
CA GLY A 161 9.43 8.09 -2.76
C GLY A 161 10.58 8.79 -2.05
N LEU A 162 11.11 8.24 -0.97
CA LEU A 162 12.16 8.87 -0.18
C LEU A 162 13.47 9.03 -0.96
N ASP A 163 14.05 10.20 -0.81
CA ASP A 163 15.40 10.53 -1.23
C ASP A 163 16.30 10.75 0.00
N VAL A 164 17.61 10.76 -0.18
CA VAL A 164 18.56 11.14 0.89
C VAL A 164 18.25 12.56 1.39
N ASP A 165 17.81 13.44 0.48
CA ASP A 165 17.44 14.82 0.80
C ASP A 165 16.11 14.96 1.58
N ASP A 166 15.42 13.86 1.83
CA ASP A 166 14.23 13.79 2.71
C ASP A 166 14.56 13.27 4.10
N TRP A 167 15.83 12.92 4.34
CA TRP A 167 16.33 12.40 5.60
C TRP A 167 17.11 13.48 6.33
N PHE A 168 16.71 13.80 7.57
CA PHE A 168 17.27 14.84 8.41
C PHE A 168 17.77 14.21 9.70
N TYR A 169 19.09 14.02 9.77
CA TYR A 169 19.76 13.35 10.87
C TYR A 169 20.58 14.33 11.73
N SER A 170 21.17 15.35 11.12
CA SER A 170 22.00 16.36 11.74
C SER A 170 21.52 17.79 11.42
N GLU A 171 22.03 18.78 12.14
CA GLU A 171 21.73 20.19 11.90
C GLU A 171 22.11 20.65 10.50
N ASP A 172 23.21 20.14 9.93
CA ASP A 172 23.63 20.45 8.56
C ASP A 172 22.58 20.05 7.51
N ASP A 173 21.75 19.07 7.81
CA ASP A 173 20.68 18.64 6.91
C ASP A 173 19.55 19.68 6.82
N LEU A 174 19.37 20.53 7.83
CA LEU A 174 18.30 21.54 7.88
C LEU A 174 18.49 22.63 6.82
N ASP A 175 19.70 22.86 6.33
CA ASP A 175 19.97 23.81 5.25
C ASP A 175 19.12 23.57 4.00
N ARG A 176 18.74 22.30 3.76
CA ARG A 176 17.86 21.91 2.65
C ARG A 176 16.43 22.43 2.78
N LEU A 177 16.02 22.87 3.97
CA LEU A 177 14.69 23.41 4.27
C LEU A 177 14.67 24.93 4.33
N GLN A 178 15.81 25.60 4.51
CA GLN A 178 15.91 27.04 4.70
C GLN A 178 15.33 27.89 3.55
N HIS A 179 15.28 27.33 2.35
CA HIS A 179 14.80 28.01 1.14
C HIS A 179 13.35 27.65 0.76
N ARG A 180 12.62 26.98 1.67
CA ARG A 180 11.22 26.63 1.43
C ARG A 180 10.29 27.68 2.03
N ASP A 181 9.43 28.26 1.19
CA ASP A 181 8.46 29.29 1.58
C ASP A 181 7.32 28.75 2.49
N ASP A 182 7.12 27.43 2.51
CA ASP A 182 6.04 26.75 3.25
C ASP A 182 6.50 26.27 4.64
N ILE A 183 7.75 26.58 5.05
CA ILE A 183 8.30 26.19 6.36
C ILE A 183 8.58 27.46 7.17
N ASP A 184 8.03 27.46 8.39
CA ASP A 184 8.30 28.48 9.38
C ASP A 184 9.77 28.37 9.87
N ARG A 185 10.52 29.47 9.77
CA ARG A 185 11.93 29.50 10.15
C ARG A 185 12.12 29.38 11.66
N ASP A 186 11.24 29.98 12.43
CA ASP A 186 11.33 29.91 13.91
C ASP A 186 11.07 28.45 14.38
N ALA A 187 10.17 27.74 13.70
CA ALA A 187 9.93 26.33 13.95
C ALA A 187 11.14 25.45 13.51
N LEU A 188 11.84 25.84 12.45
CA LEU A 188 13.01 25.11 11.98
C LEU A 188 14.22 25.26 12.92
N GLU A 189 14.41 26.44 13.53
CA GLU A 189 15.49 26.67 14.51
C GLU A 189 15.34 25.83 15.80
N ASN A 190 14.11 25.40 16.10
CA ASN A 190 13.79 24.64 17.31
C ASN A 190 13.31 23.20 17.01
N VAL A 191 13.56 22.70 15.81
CA VAL A 191 13.09 21.35 15.42
C VAL A 191 13.94 20.26 16.07
N ASP A 192 13.29 19.28 16.66
CA ASP A 192 13.95 18.08 17.17
C ASP A 192 14.37 17.15 16.01
N LEU A 193 15.62 16.75 16.03
CA LEU A 193 16.18 15.74 15.13
C LEU A 193 16.28 14.38 15.84
N PRO A 194 16.29 13.27 15.12
CA PRO A 194 16.16 13.13 13.66
C PRO A 194 14.70 13.02 13.18
N PHE A 195 14.45 13.31 11.91
CA PHE A 195 13.14 13.11 11.27
C PHE A 195 13.26 12.76 9.78
N VAL A 196 12.21 12.21 9.19
CA VAL A 196 12.06 11.99 7.75
C VAL A 196 10.91 12.84 7.20
N TYR A 197 11.09 13.46 6.03
CA TYR A 197 10.06 14.28 5.41
C TYR A 197 9.47 13.57 4.18
N PHE A 198 8.26 13.06 4.28
CA PHE A 198 7.55 12.48 3.15
C PHE A 198 7.05 13.59 2.23
N ARG A 199 7.58 13.66 1.00
CA ARG A 199 7.26 14.66 -0.02
C ARG A 199 6.56 14.04 -1.22
N HIS A 200 5.61 14.79 -1.77
CA HIS A 200 4.96 14.41 -3.04
C HIS A 200 5.78 14.89 -4.22
N ARG A 201 6.01 14.00 -5.17
CA ARG A 201 6.66 14.31 -6.44
C ARG A 201 5.91 13.56 -7.57
N GLU A 202 5.86 14.12 -8.76
CA GLU A 202 5.10 13.55 -9.88
C GLU A 202 5.58 12.14 -10.22
N SER A 203 6.90 11.91 -10.27
CA SER A 203 7.48 10.58 -10.54
C SER A 203 7.39 9.60 -9.37
N THR A 204 7.22 10.09 -8.14
CA THR A 204 7.04 9.29 -6.92
C THR A 204 5.86 9.83 -6.07
N PRO A 205 4.62 9.72 -6.57
CA PRO A 205 3.48 10.36 -5.94
C PRO A 205 3.11 9.69 -4.60
N LEU A 206 2.81 10.51 -3.60
CA LEU A 206 2.12 10.07 -2.39
C LEU A 206 0.64 9.79 -2.70
N LYS A 207 0.02 8.86 -1.98
CA LYS A 207 -1.40 8.51 -2.20
C LYS A 207 -2.34 9.72 -2.14
N ASN A 208 -2.09 10.64 -1.21
CA ASN A 208 -2.90 11.84 -1.03
C ASN A 208 -2.24 13.08 -1.66
N LYS A 209 -1.30 12.90 -2.58
CA LYS A 209 -0.55 13.97 -3.25
C LYS A 209 0.05 14.93 -2.22
N ARG A 210 -0.03 16.25 -2.45
CA ARG A 210 0.53 17.27 -1.54
C ARG A 210 -0.06 17.25 -0.13
N SER A 211 -1.34 16.91 0.03
CA SER A 211 -1.94 16.76 1.37
C SER A 211 -1.40 15.57 2.16
N GLY A 212 -0.56 14.76 1.56
CA GLY A 212 0.15 13.67 2.21
C GLY A 212 1.58 14.00 2.63
N GLU A 213 2.06 15.21 2.32
CA GLU A 213 3.39 15.68 2.73
C GLU A 213 3.42 15.94 4.23
N ARG A 214 4.46 15.46 4.89
CA ARG A 214 4.64 15.63 6.34
C ARG A 214 6.02 15.24 6.80
N PRO A 215 6.60 15.96 7.78
CA PRO A 215 7.71 15.48 8.57
C PRO A 215 7.22 14.43 9.58
N VAL A 216 8.05 13.45 9.88
CA VAL A 216 7.78 12.41 10.88
C VAL A 216 9.03 12.22 11.71
N GLY A 217 8.97 12.56 13.00
CA GLY A 217 10.06 12.37 13.96
C GLY A 217 10.46 10.89 14.07
N ILE A 218 11.75 10.63 14.21
CA ILE A 218 12.33 9.28 14.26
C ILE A 218 13.09 9.11 15.57
N ASP A 219 12.94 7.98 16.26
CA ASP A 219 13.74 7.67 17.45
C ASP A 219 15.22 7.52 17.06
N GLN A 220 16.13 7.96 17.91
CA GLN A 220 17.57 7.98 17.63
C GLN A 220 18.09 6.61 17.23
N GLU A 221 17.70 5.53 17.93
CA GLU A 221 18.12 4.17 17.63
C GLU A 221 17.74 3.75 16.18
N VAL A 222 16.52 4.10 15.74
CA VAL A 222 16.07 3.81 14.38
C VAL A 222 16.82 4.67 13.37
N ALA A 223 17.06 5.92 13.72
CA ALA A 223 17.79 6.85 12.86
C ALA A 223 19.24 6.42 12.65
N ASP A 224 19.92 5.99 13.70
CA ASP A 224 21.30 5.48 13.61
C ASP A 224 21.39 4.29 12.65
N ARG A 225 20.44 3.36 12.70
CA ARG A 225 20.40 2.20 11.78
C ARG A 225 20.17 2.60 10.31
N VAL A 226 19.36 3.63 10.07
CA VAL A 226 19.13 4.16 8.73
C VAL A 226 20.34 4.93 8.24
N GLN A 227 20.97 5.73 9.11
CA GLN A 227 22.20 6.46 8.81
C GLN A 227 23.36 5.51 8.49
N GLU A 228 23.54 4.45 9.27
CA GLU A 228 24.55 3.41 8.97
C GLU A 228 24.35 2.81 7.56
N TYR A 229 23.10 2.54 7.15
CA TYR A 229 22.83 2.09 5.78
C TYR A 229 23.25 3.14 4.75
N ILE A 230 22.95 4.42 4.99
CA ILE A 230 23.30 5.52 4.07
C ILE A 230 24.81 5.62 3.92
N ASP A 231 25.56 5.55 5.01
CA ASP A 231 27.00 5.80 5.04
C ASP A 231 27.82 4.59 4.58
N VAL A 232 27.37 3.37 4.85
CA VAL A 232 28.20 2.18 4.70
C VAL A 232 27.86 1.37 3.45
N THR A 233 26.57 1.11 3.19
CA THR A 233 26.20 0.11 2.17
C THR A 233 25.32 0.67 1.04
N ARG A 234 24.75 1.86 1.22
CA ARG A 234 23.95 2.47 0.16
C ARG A 234 24.82 2.77 -1.05
N VAL A 235 24.41 2.25 -2.21
CA VAL A 235 25.08 2.58 -3.47
C VAL A 235 24.67 3.98 -3.91
N GLU A 236 25.67 4.87 -4.11
CA GLU A 236 25.40 6.22 -4.58
C GLU A 236 24.96 6.19 -6.05
N ARG A 237 23.74 6.57 -6.29
CA ARG A 237 23.13 6.61 -7.63
C ARG A 237 22.05 7.69 -7.68
N THR A 238 21.93 8.30 -8.86
CA THR A 238 20.92 9.32 -9.18
C THR A 238 19.87 8.72 -10.11
N ASP A 239 18.60 9.04 -9.89
CA ASP A 239 17.51 8.66 -10.77
C ASP A 239 17.39 9.62 -11.98
N PRO A 240 16.52 9.35 -12.98
CA PRO A 240 16.36 10.22 -14.15
C PRO A 240 15.90 11.65 -13.85
N ASP A 241 15.36 11.89 -12.66
CA ASP A 241 14.93 13.21 -12.19
C ASP A 241 16.05 13.95 -11.43
N ASP A 242 17.29 13.49 -11.54
CA ASP A 242 18.48 13.99 -10.83
C ASP A 242 18.36 13.97 -9.30
N ARG A 243 17.61 13.00 -8.77
CA ARG A 243 17.42 12.81 -7.33
C ARG A 243 18.26 11.65 -6.82
N ARG A 244 18.62 11.69 -5.54
CA ARG A 244 19.37 10.65 -4.83
C ARG A 244 18.42 9.76 -4.04
N PRO A 245 17.86 8.65 -4.60
CA PRO A 245 16.93 7.79 -3.89
C PRO A 245 17.53 7.28 -2.57
N LEU A 246 16.75 7.28 -1.49
CA LEU A 246 17.19 6.68 -0.22
C LEU A 246 17.46 5.18 -0.43
N PHE A 247 16.56 4.47 -1.11
CA PHE A 247 16.70 3.05 -1.40
C PHE A 247 17.10 2.82 -2.85
N THR A 248 18.36 2.47 -3.05
CA THR A 248 18.96 2.25 -4.37
C THR A 248 19.04 0.77 -4.73
N THR A 249 19.19 0.49 -6.02
CA THR A 249 19.54 -0.85 -6.54
C THR A 249 21.03 -0.93 -6.80
N GLU A 250 21.65 -2.07 -6.53
CA GLU A 250 23.08 -2.29 -6.81
C GLU A 250 23.35 -2.48 -8.30
N LYS A 251 22.42 -3.12 -9.00
CA LYS A 251 22.56 -3.50 -10.41
C LYS A 251 21.38 -3.01 -11.24
N GLY A 252 21.59 -2.95 -12.56
CA GLY A 252 20.54 -2.57 -13.52
C GLY A 252 20.48 -1.08 -13.82
N LYS A 253 19.58 -0.70 -14.72
CA LYS A 253 19.45 0.67 -15.24
C LYS A 253 18.77 1.65 -14.28
N ARG A 254 17.94 1.15 -13.37
CA ARG A 254 17.17 2.00 -12.43
C ARG A 254 17.97 2.21 -11.16
N ALA A 255 18.15 3.47 -10.77
CA ALA A 255 18.79 3.80 -9.50
C ALA A 255 17.85 3.49 -8.32
N ARG A 256 16.61 3.95 -8.37
CA ARG A 256 15.60 3.77 -7.33
C ARG A 256 15.07 2.32 -7.29
N ALA A 257 15.03 1.72 -6.11
CA ALA A 257 14.38 0.43 -5.90
C ALA A 257 12.90 0.52 -6.24
N SER A 258 12.40 -0.34 -7.13
CA SER A 258 10.99 -0.32 -7.52
C SER A 258 10.06 -0.76 -6.38
N LYS A 259 8.79 -0.35 -6.42
CA LYS A 259 7.77 -0.81 -5.46
C LYS A 259 7.65 -2.33 -5.41
N SER A 260 7.83 -3.03 -6.53
CA SER A 260 7.86 -4.50 -6.59
C SER A 260 9.08 -5.08 -5.91
N SER A 261 10.27 -4.47 -6.09
CA SER A 261 11.48 -4.87 -5.40
C SER A 261 11.36 -4.67 -3.89
N ILE A 262 10.88 -3.51 -3.43
CA ILE A 262 10.66 -3.26 -2.00
C ILE A 262 9.65 -4.27 -1.41
N ARG A 263 8.53 -4.52 -2.11
CA ARG A 263 7.54 -5.49 -1.68
C ARG A 263 8.13 -6.89 -1.56
N ARG A 264 8.99 -7.28 -2.50
CA ARG A 264 9.68 -8.57 -2.46
C ARG A 264 10.62 -8.67 -1.25
N GLU A 265 11.42 -7.64 -0.98
CA GLU A 265 12.28 -7.60 0.21
C GLU A 265 11.46 -7.73 1.50
N VAL A 266 10.29 -7.06 1.57
CA VAL A 266 9.39 -7.17 2.72
C VAL A 266 8.84 -8.60 2.89
N TYR A 267 8.46 -9.27 1.81
CA TYR A 267 8.07 -10.68 1.90
C TYR A 267 9.21 -11.55 2.43
N ILE A 268 10.44 -11.33 1.96
CA ILE A 268 11.63 -12.07 2.42
C ILE A 268 11.87 -11.83 3.92
N MET A 269 11.91 -10.58 4.36
CA MET A 269 12.17 -10.21 5.76
C MET A 269 11.13 -10.81 6.73
N THR A 270 9.90 -11.00 6.25
CA THR A 270 8.81 -11.51 7.07
C THR A 270 8.60 -13.02 6.98
N GLN A 271 9.45 -13.77 6.27
CA GLN A 271 9.42 -15.24 6.28
C GLN A 271 10.00 -15.77 7.60
N PRO A 272 9.24 -16.54 8.41
CA PRO A 272 9.72 -17.01 9.72
C PRO A 272 11.01 -17.85 9.66
N CYS A 273 11.18 -18.62 8.58
CA CYS A 273 12.37 -19.47 8.39
C CYS A 273 13.68 -18.67 8.19
N ARG A 274 13.62 -17.35 8.07
CA ARG A 274 14.79 -16.48 8.01
C ARG A 274 15.38 -16.18 9.39
N TYR A 275 14.57 -16.31 10.45
CA TYR A 275 14.97 -16.00 11.82
C TYR A 275 14.57 -17.07 12.85
N GLY A 276 14.05 -18.22 12.39
CA GLY A 276 13.65 -19.32 13.26
C GLY A 276 13.22 -20.56 12.50
N ILE A 277 12.54 -21.45 13.19
CA ILE A 277 12.00 -22.68 12.62
C ILE A 277 10.78 -22.35 11.76
N CYS A 278 10.63 -23.05 10.63
CA CYS A 278 9.45 -22.91 9.79
C CYS A 278 8.18 -23.40 10.51
N PRO A 279 7.17 -22.55 10.75
CA PRO A 279 5.95 -22.96 11.45
C PRO A 279 4.99 -23.77 10.56
N HIS A 280 5.35 -24.04 9.32
CA HIS A 280 4.53 -24.76 8.34
C HIS A 280 5.04 -26.17 8.07
N ASP A 281 5.97 -26.69 8.88
CA ASP A 281 6.60 -28.01 8.75
C ASP A 281 7.13 -28.26 7.31
N ARG A 282 7.58 -27.18 6.64
CA ARG A 282 8.16 -27.28 5.30
C ARG A 282 9.66 -27.41 5.38
N ASP A 283 10.19 -28.32 4.55
CA ASP A 283 11.64 -28.37 4.34
C ASP A 283 12.09 -27.10 3.59
N THR A 284 12.94 -26.30 4.26
CA THR A 284 13.47 -25.06 3.69
C THR A 284 14.36 -25.29 2.47
N SER A 285 14.94 -26.48 2.31
CA SER A 285 15.77 -26.80 1.14
C SER A 285 14.97 -26.95 -0.15
N SER A 286 13.67 -27.24 -0.05
CA SER A 286 12.75 -27.48 -1.18
C SER A 286 11.51 -26.58 -1.20
N CYS A 287 11.46 -25.59 -0.30
CA CYS A 287 10.29 -24.71 -0.19
C CYS A 287 10.22 -23.71 -1.34
N SER A 288 9.18 -23.82 -2.19
CA SER A 288 8.95 -22.91 -3.32
C SER A 288 8.87 -21.44 -2.92
N ALA A 289 8.40 -21.11 -1.71
CA ALA A 289 8.35 -19.73 -1.22
C ALA A 289 9.73 -19.08 -1.00
N LEU A 290 10.82 -19.86 -1.08
CA LEU A 290 12.20 -19.35 -1.03
C LEU A 290 12.78 -19.10 -2.43
N GLU A 291 12.08 -19.52 -3.48
CA GLU A 291 12.46 -19.24 -4.86
C GLU A 291 12.16 -17.78 -5.25
N HIS A 292 12.97 -17.27 -6.19
CA HIS A 292 12.83 -15.90 -6.67
C HIS A 292 11.47 -15.66 -7.32
N GLY A 293 10.71 -14.67 -6.81
CA GLY A 293 9.39 -14.29 -7.31
C GLY A 293 8.23 -15.08 -6.69
N GLN A 294 8.52 -16.04 -5.81
CA GLN A 294 7.52 -16.85 -5.12
C GLN A 294 7.40 -16.54 -3.61
N GLU A 295 8.09 -15.52 -3.13
CA GLU A 295 8.21 -15.19 -1.72
C GLU A 295 6.86 -14.95 -1.03
N ALA A 296 5.88 -14.44 -1.78
CA ALA A 296 4.51 -14.23 -1.29
C ALA A 296 3.72 -15.54 -1.05
N GLN A 297 4.22 -16.70 -1.50
CA GLN A 297 3.56 -18.00 -1.28
C GLN A 297 3.80 -18.56 0.13
N CYS A 298 4.68 -17.96 0.93
CA CYS A 298 4.79 -18.31 2.33
C CYS A 298 3.56 -17.79 3.10
N PRO A 299 2.76 -18.66 3.76
CA PRO A 299 1.54 -18.23 4.46
C PRO A 299 1.80 -17.22 5.59
N SER A 300 3.02 -17.22 6.14
CA SER A 300 3.42 -16.29 7.19
C SER A 300 4.14 -15.05 6.68
N SER A 301 4.54 -14.97 5.40
CA SER A 301 5.12 -13.74 4.88
C SER A 301 4.06 -12.62 4.84
N ARG A 302 4.51 -11.38 4.97
CA ARG A 302 3.62 -10.21 5.01
C ARG A 302 4.04 -9.20 3.95
N SER A 303 3.04 -8.55 3.35
CA SER A 303 3.27 -7.40 2.47
C SER A 303 3.49 -6.12 3.31
N PRO A 304 3.88 -4.98 2.71
CA PRO A 304 4.04 -3.73 3.44
C PRO A 304 2.79 -3.24 4.18
N HIS A 305 1.59 -3.60 3.73
CA HIS A 305 0.36 -3.14 4.38
C HIS A 305 0.14 -3.78 5.76
N PRO A 306 0.24 -5.09 5.97
CA PRO A 306 0.28 -5.73 7.30
C PRO A 306 1.34 -5.18 8.25
N ILE A 307 2.52 -4.75 7.76
CA ILE A 307 3.53 -4.08 8.60
C ILE A 307 2.98 -2.73 9.09
N ARG A 308 2.42 -1.94 8.19
CA ARG A 308 1.78 -0.67 8.55
C ARG A 308 0.64 -0.88 9.55
N SER A 309 -0.22 -1.89 9.33
CA SER A 309 -1.30 -2.22 10.25
C SER A 309 -0.77 -2.56 11.64
N GLY A 310 0.26 -3.39 11.74
CA GLY A 310 0.91 -3.72 13.00
C GLY A 310 1.56 -2.51 13.67
N ALA A 311 2.23 -1.62 12.92
CA ALA A 311 2.81 -0.39 13.43
C ALA A 311 1.74 0.55 14.04
N ILE A 312 0.61 0.71 13.35
CA ILE A 312 -0.52 1.52 13.83
C ILE A 312 -1.11 0.90 15.10
N THR A 313 -1.36 -0.42 15.09
CA THR A 313 -1.87 -1.13 16.28
C THR A 313 -0.94 -0.96 17.46
N ARG A 314 0.38 -1.09 17.26
CA ARG A 314 1.39 -0.85 18.31
C ARG A 314 1.30 0.58 18.90
N MET A 315 1.19 1.61 18.04
CA MET A 315 1.04 2.99 18.51
C MET A 315 -0.25 3.15 19.34
N ARG A 316 -1.36 2.51 18.90
CA ARG A 316 -2.62 2.52 19.65
C ARG A 316 -2.53 1.74 20.97
N ASP A 317 -1.81 0.63 21.01
CA ASP A 317 -1.56 -0.14 22.24
C ASP A 317 -0.68 0.65 23.22
N GLN A 318 0.16 1.56 22.72
CA GLN A 318 0.96 2.53 23.49
C GLN A 318 0.17 3.80 23.87
N SER A 319 -1.15 3.77 23.74
CA SER A 319 -2.05 4.88 24.11
C SER A 319 -1.91 6.18 23.29
N TRP A 320 -1.24 6.13 22.12
CA TRP A 320 -1.18 7.30 21.26
C TRP A 320 -2.58 7.72 20.81
N PRO A 321 -2.96 9.01 20.88
CA PRO A 321 -4.26 9.49 20.42
C PRO A 321 -4.49 9.16 18.93
N PRO A 322 -5.73 8.77 18.52
CA PRO A 322 -6.03 8.46 17.11
C PRO A 322 -5.67 9.58 16.15
N GLU A 323 -5.80 10.84 16.58
CA GLU A 323 -5.49 12.03 15.80
C GLU A 323 -3.97 12.10 15.51
N VAL A 324 -3.13 11.89 16.52
CA VAL A 324 -1.67 11.88 16.40
C VAL A 324 -1.21 10.74 15.49
N VAL A 325 -1.77 9.54 15.68
CA VAL A 325 -1.46 8.40 14.81
C VAL A 325 -1.90 8.67 13.37
N ALA A 326 -3.10 9.23 13.17
CA ALA A 326 -3.64 9.54 11.86
C ALA A 326 -2.75 10.51 11.07
N GLU A 327 -2.29 11.59 11.72
CA GLU A 327 -1.36 12.56 11.13
C GLU A 327 -0.03 11.89 10.77
N ARG A 328 0.59 11.17 11.73
CA ARG A 328 1.86 10.47 11.52
C ARG A 328 1.83 9.52 10.33
N VAL A 329 0.76 8.71 10.19
CA VAL A 329 0.66 7.70 9.14
C VAL A 329 -0.05 8.19 7.87
N ASN A 330 -0.50 9.43 7.83
CA ASN A 330 -1.33 10.00 6.76
C ASN A 330 -2.60 9.16 6.51
N ALA A 331 -3.46 9.11 7.51
CA ALA A 331 -4.79 8.53 7.48
C ALA A 331 -5.80 9.53 8.08
N THR A 332 -7.08 9.19 8.14
CA THR A 332 -8.03 9.97 8.94
C THR A 332 -8.24 9.32 10.31
N PRO A 333 -8.58 10.10 11.35
CA PRO A 333 -8.87 9.54 12.67
C PRO A 333 -9.98 8.50 12.65
N GLU A 334 -10.97 8.63 11.76
CA GLU A 334 -12.05 7.67 11.57
C GLU A 334 -11.51 6.31 11.11
N VAL A 335 -10.59 6.32 10.14
CA VAL A 335 -9.91 5.11 9.65
C VAL A 335 -9.11 4.45 10.77
N ILE A 336 -8.43 5.25 11.63
CA ILE A 336 -7.70 4.69 12.77
C ILE A 336 -8.67 4.04 13.75
N ARG A 337 -9.78 4.71 14.10
CA ARG A 337 -10.78 4.15 15.01
C ARG A 337 -11.50 2.93 14.42
N GLU A 338 -11.81 2.94 13.13
CA GLU A 338 -12.55 1.87 12.46
C GLU A 338 -11.71 0.59 12.29
N HIS A 339 -10.44 0.71 11.90
CA HIS A 339 -9.62 -0.42 11.48
C HIS A 339 -8.58 -0.88 12.52
N TYR A 340 -8.22 -0.01 13.47
CA TYR A 340 -7.10 -0.27 14.39
C TYR A 340 -7.49 -0.09 15.85
N ASP A 341 -8.73 0.30 16.13
CA ASP A 341 -9.23 0.52 17.49
C ASP A 341 -10.03 -0.70 17.98
N HIS A 342 -9.47 -1.91 17.77
CA HIS A 342 -9.95 -3.16 18.35
C HIS A 342 -9.06 -3.64 19.52
N PRO A 343 -8.59 -2.74 20.42
CA PRO A 343 -7.91 -3.20 21.61
C PRO A 343 -8.91 -3.93 22.49
N ASP A 344 -8.42 -4.97 23.15
CA ASP A 344 -9.11 -5.62 24.26
C ASP A 344 -9.80 -4.55 25.14
N PRO A 345 -11.09 -4.72 25.47
CA PRO A 345 -11.83 -3.76 26.31
C PRO A 345 -11.12 -3.43 27.64
N ILE A 346 -10.37 -4.39 28.20
CA ILE A 346 -9.60 -4.22 29.44
C ILE A 346 -8.38 -3.31 29.19
N ARG A 347 -7.66 -3.51 28.09
CA ARG A 347 -6.55 -2.61 27.72
C ARG A 347 -7.03 -1.19 27.47
N ARG A 348 -8.18 -1.04 26.81
CA ARG A 348 -8.83 0.28 26.63
C ARG A 348 -9.17 0.95 27.98
N MET A 349 -9.68 0.18 28.91
CA MET A 349 -9.98 0.71 30.26
C MET A 349 -8.69 1.11 30.96
N GLN A 350 -7.63 0.30 30.90
CA GLN A 350 -6.36 0.58 31.53
C GLN A 350 -5.67 1.83 30.96
N SER A 351 -5.65 2.00 29.63
CA SER A 351 -5.07 3.18 28.99
C SER A 351 -5.76 4.51 29.35
N ARG A 352 -7.03 4.44 29.80
CA ARG A 352 -7.76 5.63 30.28
C ARG A 352 -7.50 5.94 31.75
N ARG A 353 -6.91 5.01 32.51
CA ARG A 353 -6.58 5.27 33.94
C ARG A 353 -5.50 6.34 34.09
N GLU A 354 -4.56 6.43 33.16
CA GLU A 354 -3.52 7.47 33.15
C GLU A 354 -4.10 8.89 33.17
N PHE A 355 -5.29 9.08 32.54
CA PHE A 355 -5.99 10.37 32.56
C PHE A 355 -6.77 10.63 33.86
N LEU A 356 -6.98 9.61 34.70
CA LEU A 356 -7.60 9.79 36.03
C LEU A 356 -6.58 10.15 37.11
N GLU A 357 -5.28 9.87 36.87
CA GLU A 357 -4.19 10.10 37.83
C GLU A 357 -3.49 11.46 37.60
N GLY A 358 -3.87 12.21 36.56
CA GLY A 358 -3.29 13.48 36.15
C GLY A 358 -3.87 14.74 36.81
N ASP A 359 -4.82 14.61 37.74
CA ASP A 359 -5.44 15.75 38.46
C ASP A 359 -5.01 15.82 39.95
N THR A 360 -3.71 15.61 40.21
CA THR A 360 -3.13 15.91 41.56
C THR A 360 -1.95 16.82 41.47
#